data_408448bd0bb631502f9d7f43583a0070
#
_entry.id   408448bd0bb631502f9d7f43583a0070
#
_cell.length_a   1.000
_cell.length_b   1.000
_cell.length_c   1.000
_cell.angle_alpha   90.00
_cell.angle_beta   90.00
_cell.angle_gamma   90.00
#
_symmetry.space_group_name_H-M   'P 1'
#
loop_
_entity.id
_entity.type
_entity.pdbx_description
1 polymer ?
#
loop_
_entity_poly.entity_id
_entity_poly.type
_entity_poly.pdbx_seq_one_letter_code
_entity_poly.pdbx_strand_id
1 'polypeptide(L)'
;MKHFFFSLKPRERFMALAALLVAATLWSTGAWARVQGSWDGWRQLEAEALAQKEILAKESEVRRATAVAVQGLDSGQGYDQAKLVAEAVNATNEAGLSANTESPKTTKAGKFAIHSLQLSCRKADIASILRFYESVKSRAPYLAIGDLVMTAERGSAGTVTFKATITALELIGTVPTGVKAAEEATK
;
A
#
# COMPACT_ATOMS: atom_id res chain seq x y z
N MET A 1 13.12 -26.80 59.88
CA MET A 1 13.49 -25.40 59.67
C MET A 1 13.22 -24.46 60.84
N LYS A 2 12.22 -24.69 61.67
CA LYS A 2 11.90 -23.80 62.81
C LYS A 2 13.02 -23.77 63.88
N HIS A 3 13.68 -24.89 64.15
CA HIS A 3 14.75 -24.97 65.20
C HIS A 3 16.04 -24.22 64.77
N PHE A 4 16.34 -24.10 63.49
CA PHE A 4 17.54 -23.39 63.01
C PHE A 4 17.44 -21.88 63.21
N PHE A 5 16.25 -21.31 63.00
CA PHE A 5 15.99 -19.87 63.16
C PHE A 5 16.06 -19.42 64.61
N PHE A 6 15.67 -20.27 65.55
CA PHE A 6 15.68 -19.94 66.98
C PHE A 6 17.06 -20.11 67.65
N SER A 7 18.02 -20.75 67.01
CA SER A 7 19.39 -20.90 67.53
C SER A 7 20.33 -19.75 67.17
N LEU A 8 19.92 -18.87 66.27
CA LEU A 8 20.71 -17.71 65.83
C LEU A 8 20.65 -16.57 66.83
N LYS A 9 21.79 -15.84 67.00
CA LYS A 9 21.86 -14.61 67.80
C LYS A 9 20.89 -13.53 67.27
N PRO A 10 20.33 -12.66 68.11
CA PRO A 10 19.33 -11.67 67.69
C PRO A 10 19.78 -10.81 66.49
N ARG A 11 21.07 -10.48 66.41
CA ARG A 11 21.62 -9.70 65.25
C ARG A 11 21.56 -10.49 63.92
N GLU A 12 21.79 -11.80 63.96
CA GLU A 12 21.74 -12.66 62.78
C GLU A 12 20.29 -12.86 62.28
N ARG A 13 19.32 -12.89 63.20
CA ARG A 13 17.88 -12.93 62.83
C ARG A 13 17.44 -11.66 62.09
N PHE A 14 17.88 -10.48 62.54
CA PHE A 14 17.62 -9.23 61.83
C PHE A 14 18.24 -9.18 60.46
N MET A 15 19.46 -9.64 60.30
CA MET A 15 20.13 -9.74 59.01
C MET A 15 19.43 -10.72 58.05
N ALA A 16 19.01 -11.88 58.55
CA ALA A 16 18.27 -12.86 57.78
C ALA A 16 16.92 -12.35 57.32
N LEU A 17 16.17 -11.63 58.20
CA LEU A 17 14.91 -11.00 57.85
C LEU A 17 15.12 -9.88 56.80
N ALA A 18 16.15 -9.06 56.96
CA ALA A 18 16.48 -7.99 56.00
C ALA A 18 16.83 -8.57 54.64
N ALA A 19 17.64 -9.63 54.59
CA ALA A 19 17.99 -10.32 53.34
C ALA A 19 16.77 -10.93 52.66
N LEU A 20 15.87 -11.54 53.42
CA LEU A 20 14.61 -12.10 52.93
C LEU A 20 13.67 -11.00 52.36
N LEU A 21 13.61 -9.87 53.03
CA LEU A 21 12.83 -8.70 52.55
C LEU A 21 13.39 -8.13 51.25
N VAL A 22 14.71 -7.99 51.14
CA VAL A 22 15.39 -7.55 49.91
C VAL A 22 15.14 -8.55 48.76
N ALA A 23 15.26 -9.85 49.03
CA ALA A 23 14.99 -10.90 48.05
C ALA A 23 13.51 -10.86 47.57
N ALA A 24 12.56 -10.66 48.49
CA ALA A 24 11.15 -10.57 48.20
C ALA A 24 10.82 -9.33 47.34
N THR A 25 11.45 -8.18 47.62
CA THR A 25 11.25 -6.95 46.84
C THR A 25 11.82 -7.08 45.43
N LEU A 26 13.02 -7.67 45.28
CA LEU A 26 13.62 -7.90 43.96
C LEU A 26 12.81 -8.92 43.15
N TRP A 27 12.28 -9.97 43.78
CA TRP A 27 11.43 -10.94 43.10
C TRP A 27 10.08 -10.32 42.69
N SER A 28 9.47 -9.49 43.54
CA SER A 28 8.21 -8.79 43.27
C SER A 28 8.34 -7.82 42.11
N THR A 29 9.43 -7.03 42.02
CA THR A 29 9.65 -6.12 40.88
C THR A 29 9.84 -6.87 39.57
N GLY A 30 10.57 -8.00 39.58
CA GLY A 30 10.72 -8.85 38.41
C GLY A 30 9.43 -9.53 37.95
N ALA A 31 8.57 -9.93 38.88
CA ALA A 31 7.25 -10.48 38.59
C ALA A 31 6.31 -9.41 38.00
N TRP A 32 6.33 -8.20 38.55
CA TRP A 32 5.54 -7.07 38.05
C TRP A 32 5.90 -6.67 36.63
N ALA A 33 7.21 -6.60 36.29
CA ALA A 33 7.67 -6.29 34.95
C ALA A 33 7.20 -7.32 33.91
N ARG A 34 7.15 -8.60 34.26
CA ARG A 34 6.63 -9.66 33.37
C ARG A 34 5.13 -9.53 33.13
N VAL A 35 4.37 -9.18 34.16
CA VAL A 35 2.92 -8.97 34.03
C VAL A 35 2.63 -7.76 33.16
N GLN A 36 3.33 -6.64 33.35
CA GLN A 36 3.16 -5.46 32.50
C GLN A 36 3.46 -5.76 31.03
N GLY A 37 4.58 -6.48 30.72
CA GLY A 37 4.91 -6.84 29.35
C GLY A 37 3.85 -7.71 28.67
N SER A 38 3.20 -8.62 29.40
CA SER A 38 2.10 -9.40 28.85
C SER A 38 0.83 -8.58 28.60
N TRP A 39 0.51 -7.60 29.44
CA TRP A 39 -0.63 -6.71 29.26
C TRP A 39 -0.47 -5.80 28.03
N ASP A 40 0.73 -5.29 27.79
CA ASP A 40 1.01 -4.47 26.60
C ASP A 40 0.91 -5.30 25.31
N GLY A 41 1.36 -6.55 25.34
CA GLY A 41 1.18 -7.50 24.23
C GLY A 41 -0.30 -7.76 23.92
N TRP A 42 -1.16 -7.92 24.94
CA TRP A 42 -2.60 -8.10 24.75
C TRP A 42 -3.26 -6.89 24.11
N ARG A 43 -2.91 -5.68 24.56
CA ARG A 43 -3.44 -4.43 23.99
C ARG A 43 -3.05 -4.24 22.52
N GLN A 44 -1.82 -4.61 22.15
CA GLN A 44 -1.37 -4.56 20.76
C GLN A 44 -2.16 -5.53 19.88
N LEU A 45 -2.33 -6.78 20.33
CA LEU A 45 -3.12 -7.78 19.62
C LEU A 45 -4.59 -7.35 19.47
N GLU A 46 -5.18 -6.73 20.48
CA GLU A 46 -6.54 -6.23 20.42
C GLU A 46 -6.67 -5.06 19.42
N ALA A 47 -5.70 -4.14 19.39
CA ALA A 47 -5.65 -3.04 18.43
C ALA A 47 -5.48 -3.55 17.00
N GLU A 48 -4.62 -4.54 16.77
CA GLU A 48 -4.45 -5.17 15.47
C GLU A 48 -5.72 -5.91 15.02
N ALA A 49 -6.39 -6.62 15.93
CA ALA A 49 -7.64 -7.31 15.63
C ALA A 49 -8.77 -6.34 15.27
N LEU A 50 -8.84 -5.18 15.94
CA LEU A 50 -9.81 -4.14 15.62
C LEU A 50 -9.52 -3.51 14.25
N ALA A 51 -8.24 -3.24 13.93
CA ALA A 51 -7.84 -2.72 12.63
C ALA A 51 -8.16 -3.71 11.50
N GLN A 52 -7.90 -5.00 11.69
CA GLN A 52 -8.27 -6.04 10.73
C GLN A 52 -9.78 -6.14 10.53
N LYS A 53 -10.55 -6.00 11.62
CA LYS A 53 -12.01 -6.03 11.57
C LYS A 53 -12.58 -4.85 10.79
N GLU A 54 -11.98 -3.67 10.92
CA GLU A 54 -12.34 -2.49 10.14
C GLU A 54 -12.04 -2.67 8.64
N ILE A 55 -10.89 -3.25 8.30
CA ILE A 55 -10.53 -3.56 6.91
C ILE A 55 -11.52 -4.58 6.32
N LEU A 56 -11.84 -5.65 7.05
CA LEU A 56 -12.82 -6.65 6.63
C LEU A 56 -14.23 -6.07 6.46
N ALA A 57 -14.63 -5.14 7.31
CA ALA A 57 -15.92 -4.46 7.17
C ALA A 57 -16.01 -3.63 5.88
N LYS A 58 -14.90 -3.04 5.44
CA LYS A 58 -14.80 -2.28 4.18
C LYS A 58 -14.65 -3.17 2.94
N GLU A 59 -14.33 -4.46 3.10
CA GLU A 59 -14.12 -5.39 1.98
C GLU A 59 -15.32 -5.44 1.02
N SER A 60 -16.53 -5.50 1.56
CA SER A 60 -17.76 -5.58 0.77
C SER A 60 -17.99 -4.30 -0.05
N GLU A 61 -17.66 -3.15 0.50
CA GLU A 61 -17.78 -1.85 -0.18
C GLU A 61 -16.73 -1.73 -1.30
N VAL A 62 -15.48 -2.08 -1.01
CA VAL A 62 -14.40 -2.11 -1.99
C VAL A 62 -14.70 -3.09 -3.12
N ARG A 63 -15.21 -4.30 -2.80
CA ARG A 63 -15.62 -5.27 -3.81
C ARG A 63 -16.76 -4.75 -4.69
N ARG A 64 -17.76 -4.07 -4.12
CA ARG A 64 -18.85 -3.45 -4.90
C ARG A 64 -18.34 -2.34 -5.78
N ALA A 65 -17.54 -1.43 -5.25
CA ALA A 65 -16.93 -0.35 -6.02
C ALA A 65 -16.07 -0.89 -7.17
N THR A 66 -15.27 -1.93 -6.91
CA THR A 66 -14.47 -2.60 -7.93
C THR A 66 -15.35 -3.28 -8.99
N ALA A 67 -16.43 -3.96 -8.58
CA ALA A 67 -17.35 -4.62 -9.51
C ALA A 67 -18.02 -3.60 -10.45
N VAL A 68 -18.45 -2.46 -9.92
CA VAL A 68 -19.03 -1.36 -10.71
C VAL A 68 -18.00 -0.76 -11.69
N ALA A 69 -16.77 -0.55 -11.21
CA ALA A 69 -15.70 -0.02 -12.05
C ALA A 69 -15.33 -1.00 -13.19
N VAL A 70 -15.32 -2.30 -12.90
CA VAL A 70 -15.00 -3.36 -13.89
C VAL A 70 -16.16 -3.57 -14.89
N GLN A 71 -17.43 -3.41 -14.47
CA GLN A 71 -18.58 -3.50 -15.38
C GLN A 71 -18.56 -2.41 -16.45
N GLY A 72 -17.95 -1.26 -16.18
CA GLY A 72 -17.76 -0.19 -17.18
C GLY A 72 -16.58 -0.42 -18.13
N LEU A 73 -15.76 -1.47 -17.90
CA LEU A 73 -14.64 -1.80 -18.77
C LEU A 73 -15.09 -2.76 -19.87
N ASP A 74 -15.08 -2.28 -21.10
CA ASP A 74 -15.32 -3.12 -22.27
C ASP A 74 -14.06 -3.90 -22.61
N SER A 75 -14.16 -5.24 -22.61
CA SER A 75 -13.00 -6.13 -22.89
C SER A 75 -12.40 -5.93 -24.31
N GLY A 76 -13.18 -5.33 -25.23
CA GLY A 76 -12.70 -5.00 -26.58
C GLY A 76 -11.90 -3.71 -26.66
N GLN A 77 -11.93 -2.86 -25.64
CA GLN A 77 -11.26 -1.55 -25.60
C GLN A 77 -9.97 -1.54 -24.76
N GLY A 78 -9.58 -2.69 -24.20
CA GLY A 78 -8.33 -2.81 -23.46
C GLY A 78 -7.11 -2.37 -24.29
N TYR A 79 -6.16 -1.73 -23.63
CA TYR A 79 -4.91 -1.32 -24.26
C TYR A 79 -3.86 -2.40 -24.02
N ASP A 80 -3.45 -3.07 -25.09
CA ASP A 80 -2.26 -3.90 -25.09
C ASP A 80 -0.99 -3.03 -25.04
N GLN A 81 0.15 -3.68 -24.91
CA GLN A 81 1.44 -3.01 -24.81
C GLN A 81 1.75 -2.12 -26.05
N ALA A 82 1.40 -2.57 -27.25
CA ALA A 82 1.66 -1.85 -28.49
C ALA A 82 0.75 -0.61 -28.58
N LYS A 83 -0.51 -0.77 -28.23
CA LYS A 83 -1.51 0.29 -28.22
C LYS A 83 -1.20 1.36 -27.17
N LEU A 84 -0.69 0.92 -25.98
CA LEU A 84 -0.21 1.86 -24.95
C LEU A 84 0.91 2.76 -25.49
N VAL A 85 1.91 2.18 -26.17
CA VAL A 85 3.02 2.95 -26.73
C VAL A 85 2.53 3.91 -27.81
N ALA A 86 1.68 3.45 -28.72
CA ALA A 86 1.11 4.28 -29.78
C ALA A 86 0.32 5.47 -29.24
N GLU A 87 -0.56 5.22 -28.26
CA GLU A 87 -1.37 6.28 -27.65
C GLU A 87 -0.54 7.26 -26.81
N ALA A 88 0.49 6.76 -26.09
CA ALA A 88 1.39 7.62 -25.36
C ALA A 88 2.19 8.56 -26.30
N VAL A 89 2.66 8.03 -27.44
CA VAL A 89 3.35 8.83 -28.45
C VAL A 89 2.39 9.83 -29.10
N ASN A 90 1.17 9.43 -29.41
CA ASN A 90 0.14 10.35 -29.92
C ASN A 90 -0.16 11.47 -28.96
N ALA A 91 -0.38 11.16 -27.66
CA ALA A 91 -0.65 12.16 -26.63
C ALA A 91 0.53 13.14 -26.45
N THR A 92 1.75 12.68 -26.54
CA THR A 92 2.94 13.55 -26.49
C THR A 92 3.07 14.45 -27.72
N ASN A 93 2.79 13.93 -28.91
CA ASN A 93 2.80 14.71 -30.15
C ASN A 93 1.68 15.77 -30.16
N GLU A 94 0.46 15.41 -29.77
CA GLU A 94 -0.69 16.34 -29.64
C GLU A 94 -0.36 17.48 -28.65
N ALA A 95 0.36 17.18 -27.59
CA ALA A 95 0.78 18.18 -26.61
C ALA A 95 1.98 19.03 -27.06
N GLY A 96 2.65 18.65 -28.16
CA GLY A 96 3.87 19.31 -28.61
C GLY A 96 5.09 19.02 -27.75
N LEU A 97 5.12 17.85 -27.10
CA LEU A 97 6.22 17.41 -26.25
C LEU A 97 7.16 16.48 -27.00
N SER A 98 8.46 16.75 -26.92
CA SER A 98 9.51 15.83 -27.42
C SER A 98 9.90 14.88 -26.28
N ALA A 99 9.15 13.79 -26.15
CA ALA A 99 9.37 12.83 -25.06
C ALA A 99 10.17 11.62 -25.56
N ASN A 100 11.11 11.17 -24.72
CA ASN A 100 11.75 9.88 -24.87
C ASN A 100 10.94 8.84 -24.11
N THR A 101 10.63 7.72 -24.78
CA THR A 101 9.92 6.57 -24.19
C THR A 101 10.90 5.48 -23.82
N GLU A 102 10.74 4.91 -22.64
CA GLU A 102 11.45 3.68 -22.24
C GLU A 102 10.69 2.45 -22.75
N SER A 103 11.34 1.27 -22.64
CA SER A 103 10.67 0.02 -22.98
C SER A 103 9.49 -0.24 -22.02
N PRO A 104 8.30 -0.57 -22.56
CA PRO A 104 7.14 -0.84 -21.73
C PRO A 104 7.32 -2.11 -20.89
N LYS A 105 6.81 -2.09 -19.67
CA LYS A 105 6.82 -3.21 -18.73
C LYS A 105 5.41 -3.74 -18.57
N THR A 106 5.27 -5.06 -18.45
CA THR A 106 3.97 -5.72 -18.23
C THR A 106 4.00 -6.49 -16.92
N THR A 107 3.04 -6.22 -16.06
CA THR A 107 2.81 -6.97 -14.82
C THR A 107 1.43 -7.63 -14.88
N LYS A 108 1.40 -8.96 -14.73
CA LYS A 108 0.15 -9.72 -14.73
C LYS A 108 -0.38 -9.83 -13.29
N ALA A 109 -1.63 -9.48 -13.10
CA ALA A 109 -2.35 -9.56 -11.83
C ALA A 109 -3.69 -10.29 -12.05
N GLY A 110 -3.70 -11.61 -11.91
CA GLY A 110 -4.88 -12.44 -12.12
C GLY A 110 -5.39 -12.38 -13.57
N LYS A 111 -6.56 -11.79 -13.78
CA LYS A 111 -7.20 -11.63 -15.09
C LYS A 111 -6.84 -10.33 -15.80
N PHE A 112 -5.98 -9.51 -15.18
CA PHE A 112 -5.56 -8.22 -15.71
C PHE A 112 -4.08 -8.26 -16.05
N ALA A 113 -3.69 -7.58 -17.13
CA ALA A 113 -2.33 -7.16 -17.36
C ALA A 113 -2.26 -5.64 -17.21
N ILE A 114 -1.29 -5.20 -16.43
CA ILE A 114 -0.99 -3.79 -16.25
C ILE A 114 0.27 -3.51 -17.06
N HIS A 115 0.13 -2.72 -18.10
CA HIS A 115 1.24 -2.25 -18.90
C HIS A 115 1.66 -0.87 -18.38
N SER A 116 2.94 -0.67 -18.17
CA SER A 116 3.49 0.60 -17.73
C SER A 116 4.57 1.07 -18.70
N LEU A 117 4.50 2.34 -19.07
CA LEU A 117 5.43 3.02 -19.96
C LEU A 117 5.96 4.27 -19.28
N GLN A 118 7.26 4.39 -19.17
CA GLN A 118 7.90 5.58 -18.64
C GLN A 118 8.24 6.54 -19.78
N LEU A 119 7.84 7.80 -19.61
CA LEU A 119 8.12 8.90 -20.50
C LEU A 119 9.04 9.90 -19.81
N SER A 120 9.99 10.45 -20.55
CA SER A 120 10.81 11.56 -20.06
C SER A 120 10.92 12.66 -21.10
N CYS A 121 10.68 13.89 -20.71
CA CYS A 121 10.81 15.06 -21.56
C CYS A 121 11.67 16.11 -20.86
N ARG A 122 12.63 16.66 -21.57
CA ARG A 122 13.45 17.77 -21.09
C ARG A 122 12.95 19.06 -21.72
N LYS A 123 13.08 20.17 -20.97
CA LYS A 123 12.67 21.51 -21.43
C LYS A 123 11.21 21.58 -21.88
N ALA A 124 10.33 20.90 -21.13
CA ALA A 124 8.90 20.96 -21.40
C ALA A 124 8.30 22.26 -20.86
N ASP A 125 7.41 22.86 -21.61
CA ASP A 125 6.60 23.96 -21.15
C ASP A 125 5.42 23.44 -20.32
N ILE A 126 5.05 24.16 -19.28
CA ILE A 126 3.95 23.77 -18.37
C ILE A 126 2.60 23.65 -19.12
N ALA A 127 2.35 24.53 -20.10
CA ALA A 127 1.14 24.47 -20.90
C ALA A 127 1.07 23.19 -21.75
N SER A 128 2.20 22.73 -22.27
CA SER A 128 2.30 21.47 -23.01
C SER A 128 2.09 20.25 -22.11
N ILE A 129 2.60 20.31 -20.88
CA ILE A 129 2.37 19.24 -19.88
C ILE A 129 0.88 19.16 -19.51
N LEU A 130 0.21 20.30 -19.36
CA LEU A 130 -1.23 20.34 -19.07
C LEU A 130 -2.05 19.74 -20.20
N ARG A 131 -1.74 20.08 -21.46
CA ARG A 131 -2.39 19.48 -22.64
C ARG A 131 -2.18 17.96 -22.69
N PHE A 132 -0.98 17.50 -22.39
CA PHE A 132 -0.68 16.08 -22.28
C PHE A 132 -1.54 15.40 -21.21
N TYR A 133 -1.64 16.00 -20.02
CA TYR A 133 -2.47 15.49 -18.94
C TYR A 133 -3.95 15.38 -19.36
N GLU A 134 -4.49 16.41 -20.01
CA GLU A 134 -5.86 16.41 -20.50
C GLU A 134 -6.09 15.35 -21.58
N SER A 135 -5.14 15.17 -22.49
CA SER A 135 -5.17 14.12 -23.53
C SER A 135 -5.19 12.73 -22.92
N VAL A 136 -4.37 12.45 -21.89
CA VAL A 136 -4.40 11.16 -21.21
C VAL A 136 -5.68 10.98 -20.39
N LYS A 137 -6.13 12.02 -19.70
CA LYS A 137 -7.38 12.01 -18.91
C LYS A 137 -8.62 11.71 -19.75
N SER A 138 -8.68 12.18 -20.98
CA SER A 138 -9.80 11.89 -21.88
C SER A 138 -9.92 10.42 -22.28
N ARG A 139 -8.83 9.65 -22.10
CA ARG A 139 -8.76 8.21 -22.38
C ARG A 139 -8.98 7.33 -21.15
N ALA A 140 -9.34 7.95 -20.02
CA ALA A 140 -9.73 7.18 -18.81
C ALA A 140 -11.02 6.37 -19.09
N PRO A 141 -11.21 5.20 -18.47
CA PRO A 141 -10.40 4.60 -17.41
C PRO A 141 -9.25 3.69 -17.89
N TYR A 142 -9.07 3.51 -19.19
CA TYR A 142 -8.12 2.54 -19.75
C TYR A 142 -6.66 3.00 -19.66
N LEU A 143 -6.44 4.32 -19.67
CA LEU A 143 -5.12 4.95 -19.47
C LEU A 143 -5.13 5.78 -18.20
N ALA A 144 -4.07 5.67 -17.42
CA ALA A 144 -3.86 6.45 -16.21
C ALA A 144 -2.41 6.90 -16.09
N ILE A 145 -2.19 8.03 -15.43
CA ILE A 145 -0.87 8.49 -15.04
C ILE A 145 -0.62 7.97 -13.62
N GLY A 146 0.38 7.08 -13.45
CA GLY A 146 0.77 6.52 -12.16
C GLY A 146 1.63 7.51 -11.38
N ASP A 147 2.82 7.81 -11.92
CA ASP A 147 3.77 8.72 -11.29
C ASP A 147 4.06 9.90 -12.19
N LEU A 148 4.14 11.09 -11.60
CA LEU A 148 4.50 12.32 -12.26
C LEU A 148 5.57 13.05 -11.45
N VAL A 149 6.74 13.22 -12.04
CA VAL A 149 7.85 13.96 -11.43
C VAL A 149 8.23 15.13 -12.31
N MET A 150 8.20 16.33 -11.75
CA MET A 150 8.61 17.54 -12.41
C MET A 150 9.80 18.16 -11.68
N THR A 151 10.86 18.48 -12.40
CA THR A 151 12.05 19.11 -11.86
C THR A 151 12.34 20.41 -12.61
N ALA A 152 12.45 21.52 -11.90
CA ALA A 152 12.78 22.79 -12.50
C ALA A 152 14.22 22.76 -13.07
N GLU A 153 14.40 23.26 -14.28
CA GLU A 153 15.70 23.32 -14.91
C GLU A 153 16.41 24.64 -14.54
N ARG A 154 17.62 24.51 -13.99
CA ARG A 154 18.41 25.70 -13.64
C ARG A 154 18.87 26.40 -14.91
N GLY A 155 18.50 27.68 -15.07
CA GLY A 155 18.95 28.52 -16.18
C GLY A 155 17.97 28.70 -17.34
N SER A 156 16.81 28.03 -17.33
CA SER A 156 15.75 28.21 -18.32
C SER A 156 14.43 28.55 -17.62
N ALA A 157 14.11 29.86 -17.55
CA ALA A 157 12.87 30.31 -16.95
C ALA A 157 11.66 29.73 -17.72
N GLY A 158 10.76 29.05 -17.01
CA GLY A 158 9.50 28.53 -17.56
C GLY A 158 9.58 27.12 -18.15
N THR A 159 10.73 26.45 -18.16
CA THR A 159 10.85 25.08 -18.62
C THR A 159 11.17 24.10 -17.48
N VAL A 160 10.61 22.91 -17.57
CA VAL A 160 10.80 21.84 -16.57
C VAL A 160 11.21 20.55 -17.26
N THR A 161 12.00 19.74 -16.55
CA THR A 161 12.18 18.34 -16.92
C THR A 161 11.06 17.53 -16.28
N PHE A 162 10.32 16.80 -17.09
CA PHE A 162 9.14 16.06 -16.71
C PHE A 162 9.36 14.57 -16.96
N LYS A 163 9.03 13.75 -15.98
CA LYS A 163 8.97 12.29 -16.09
C LYS A 163 7.59 11.84 -15.67
N ALA A 164 6.97 10.98 -16.49
CA ALA A 164 5.67 10.39 -16.18
C ALA A 164 5.67 8.90 -16.46
N THR A 165 4.98 8.15 -15.63
CA THR A 165 4.67 6.75 -15.88
C THR A 165 3.22 6.64 -16.28
N ILE A 166 2.95 6.22 -17.53
CA ILE A 166 1.60 5.92 -18.00
C ILE A 166 1.34 4.45 -17.78
N THR A 167 0.17 4.14 -17.24
CA THR A 167 -0.29 2.77 -17.03
C THR A 167 -1.53 2.50 -17.86
N ALA A 168 -1.58 1.31 -18.47
CA ALA A 168 -2.75 0.83 -19.18
C ALA A 168 -3.21 -0.50 -18.61
N LEU A 169 -4.51 -0.71 -18.61
CA LEU A 169 -5.15 -1.92 -18.13
C LEU A 169 -5.64 -2.74 -19.32
N GLU A 170 -5.20 -3.99 -19.41
CA GLU A 170 -5.70 -4.97 -20.34
C GLU A 170 -6.42 -6.10 -19.60
N LEU A 171 -7.59 -6.51 -20.10
CA LEU A 171 -8.31 -7.67 -19.60
C LEU A 171 -7.85 -8.93 -20.38
N ILE A 172 -7.12 -9.84 -19.72
CA ILE A 172 -6.59 -11.07 -20.35
C ILE A 172 -7.64 -12.22 -20.33
N GLY A 173 -8.77 -12.06 -19.67
CA GLY A 173 -9.78 -13.13 -19.53
C GLY A 173 -11.20 -12.60 -19.54
N THR A 174 -12.15 -13.48 -19.89
CA THR A 174 -13.56 -13.17 -19.75
C THR A 174 -13.88 -12.90 -18.28
N VAL A 175 -14.40 -11.71 -17.97
CA VAL A 175 -14.97 -11.42 -16.66
C VAL A 175 -16.19 -12.33 -16.50
N PRO A 176 -16.25 -13.21 -15.50
CA PRO A 176 -17.49 -13.91 -15.22
C PRO A 176 -18.51 -12.84 -14.84
N THR A 177 -19.57 -12.73 -15.60
CA THR A 177 -20.72 -11.88 -15.28
C THR A 177 -21.29 -12.38 -13.95
N GLY A 178 -20.77 -11.81 -12.85
CA GLY A 178 -20.91 -12.33 -11.49
C GLY A 178 -22.26 -11.99 -10.85
N VAL A 179 -23.36 -12.23 -11.55
CA VAL A 179 -24.72 -12.17 -10.95
C VAL A 179 -25.32 -13.56 -10.79
N LYS A 180 -24.78 -14.62 -11.42
CA LYS A 180 -25.33 -15.97 -11.29
C LYS A 180 -24.71 -16.87 -10.21
N ALA A 181 -23.56 -16.51 -9.67
CA ALA A 181 -22.88 -17.36 -8.67
C ALA A 181 -23.36 -17.16 -7.22
N ALA A 182 -24.15 -16.13 -6.94
CA ALA A 182 -24.71 -15.91 -5.61
C ALA A 182 -26.03 -16.65 -5.36
N GLU A 183 -26.68 -17.21 -6.41
CA GLU A 183 -27.96 -17.87 -6.29
C GLU A 183 -27.83 -19.41 -6.16
N GLU A 184 -26.69 -19.98 -6.56
CA GLU A 184 -26.42 -21.42 -6.42
C GLU A 184 -25.79 -21.83 -5.07
N ALA A 185 -25.31 -20.88 -4.26
CA ALA A 185 -24.74 -21.17 -2.95
C ALA A 185 -25.75 -21.14 -1.79
N THR A 186 -27.05 -20.94 -2.11
CA THR A 186 -28.12 -20.87 -1.10
C THR A 186 -29.20 -21.94 -1.34
N LYS A 187 -28.83 -23.07 -1.97
CA LYS A 187 -29.76 -24.22 -2.12
C LYS A 187 -29.17 -25.46 -1.50
#